data_4796cfbb6b3be0faad1439fb7a592ca4
#
_entry.id   4796cfbb6b3be0faad1439fb7a592ca4
#
_cell.length_a   1.000
_cell.length_b   1.000
_cell.length_c   1.000
_cell.angle_alpha   90.00
_cell.angle_beta   90.00
_cell.angle_gamma   90.00
#
_symmetry.space_group_name_H-M   'P 1'
#
loop_
_entity.id
_entity.type
_entity.pdbx_description
1 polymer ?
#
loop_
_entity_poly.entity_id
_entity_poly.type
_entity_poly.pdbx_seq_one_letter_code
_entity_poly.pdbx_strand_id
1 'polypeptide(L)'
;ARGIEMLRAEWKNESAQHRAEFLACLETGLSVADEDFLEEVRGGDRSSTVRDEALRLLRMIPESRILHLFAETLKKHLHYRRLLGWSVDPIAYTEEFKKLGINEVSNNKGESDSDYILRQMAQCMPLSFWCEFFDCDPETAAQRMRKSPPFSKHIYLTDTILGYKDRDWAYHVLKDERVLQSSDLMQLVPLLSVEQREQLNLSGKADRNFYISQWFDEDDSEWGEKFSRGVLKMIYAMDYCYYDRPTCEALALRLPASMYDYVSTLGASRESSASHWEFTVRLQQLLLMKKEIIQAF
;
A
#
# COMPACT_ATOMS: atom_id res chain seq x y z
N ALA A 1 19.98 7.10 15.58
CA ALA A 1 20.77 7.12 16.83
C ALA A 1 20.44 8.33 17.72
N ARG A 2 20.70 9.59 17.30
CA ARG A 2 20.50 10.79 18.17
C ARG A 2 19.03 10.98 18.61
N GLY A 3 18.06 10.70 17.75
CA GLY A 3 16.63 10.80 18.08
C GLY A 3 16.21 9.85 19.19
N ILE A 4 16.67 8.60 19.15
CA ILE A 4 16.39 7.60 20.18
C ILE A 4 17.03 7.98 21.54
N GLU A 5 18.24 8.52 21.53
CA GLU A 5 18.90 8.99 22.77
C GLU A 5 18.09 10.11 23.45
N MET A 6 17.58 11.05 22.65
CA MET A 6 16.69 12.12 23.15
C MET A 6 15.37 11.55 23.68
N LEU A 7 14.75 10.62 22.96
CA LEU A 7 13.52 9.94 23.42
C LEU A 7 13.74 9.19 24.74
N ARG A 8 14.84 8.46 24.88
CA ARG A 8 15.19 7.75 26.13
C ARG A 8 15.33 8.68 27.33
N ALA A 9 15.92 9.86 27.13
CA ALA A 9 16.15 10.83 28.22
C ALA A 9 14.82 11.36 28.79
N GLU A 10 13.85 11.64 27.94
CA GLU A 10 12.56 12.22 28.34
C GLU A 10 11.43 11.20 28.48
N TRP A 11 11.67 9.92 28.17
CA TRP A 11 10.63 8.88 28.07
C TRP A 11 9.70 8.80 29.29
N LYS A 12 10.28 8.90 30.48
CA LYS A 12 9.52 8.77 31.75
C LYS A 12 8.70 10.02 32.09
N ASN A 13 9.03 11.14 31.51
CA ASN A 13 8.38 12.44 31.74
C ASN A 13 7.18 12.64 30.84
N GLU A 14 7.07 11.86 29.74
CA GLU A 14 6.04 12.01 28.74
C GLU A 14 4.76 11.19 29.05
N SER A 15 3.62 11.70 28.58
CA SER A 15 2.35 10.96 28.64
C SER A 15 2.39 9.72 27.75
N ALA A 16 1.55 8.72 28.03
CA ALA A 16 1.45 7.53 27.19
C ALA A 16 1.08 7.87 25.73
N GLN A 17 0.23 8.88 25.54
CA GLN A 17 -0.16 9.36 24.22
C GLN A 17 1.04 9.94 23.47
N HIS A 18 1.79 10.85 24.08
CA HIS A 18 2.99 11.44 23.44
C HIS A 18 4.05 10.37 23.14
N ARG A 19 4.26 9.40 24.06
CA ARG A 19 5.20 8.31 23.81
C ARG A 19 4.81 7.48 22.58
N ALA A 20 3.51 7.19 22.41
CA ALA A 20 3.04 6.49 21.22
C ALA A 20 3.20 7.33 19.93
N GLU A 21 2.91 8.63 19.99
CA GLU A 21 3.10 9.56 18.89
C GLU A 21 4.58 9.69 18.49
N PHE A 22 5.48 9.75 19.46
CA PHE A 22 6.92 9.77 19.19
C PHE A 22 7.43 8.47 18.57
N LEU A 23 6.91 7.31 18.99
CA LEU A 23 7.21 6.05 18.33
C LEU A 23 6.74 6.06 16.87
N ALA A 24 5.54 6.54 16.61
CA ALA A 24 5.02 6.63 15.23
C ALA A 24 5.93 7.48 14.33
N CYS A 25 6.56 8.52 14.84
CA CYS A 25 7.54 9.33 14.09
C CYS A 25 8.79 8.53 13.67
N LEU A 26 9.14 7.44 14.38
CA LEU A 26 10.28 6.59 14.01
C LEU A 26 10.03 5.79 12.73
N GLU A 27 8.78 5.66 12.28
CA GLU A 27 8.46 4.98 11.03
C GLU A 27 9.26 5.56 9.86
N THR A 28 9.52 6.88 9.88
CA THR A 28 10.39 7.52 8.92
C THR A 28 11.86 7.21 9.23
N GLY A 29 12.47 6.36 8.41
CA GLY A 29 13.87 5.94 8.58
C GLY A 29 14.08 4.79 9.57
N LEU A 30 13.01 4.06 9.88
CA LEU A 30 13.04 2.86 10.72
C LEU A 30 14.03 1.82 10.19
N SER A 31 14.83 1.26 11.09
CA SER A 31 15.88 0.29 10.75
C SER A 31 16.17 -0.68 11.90
N VAL A 32 16.96 -1.70 11.64
CA VAL A 32 17.40 -2.67 12.65
C VAL A 32 18.15 -2.01 13.82
N ALA A 33 18.74 -0.83 13.63
CA ALA A 33 19.39 -0.08 14.70
C ALA A 33 18.41 0.42 15.78
N ASP A 34 17.11 0.46 15.47
CA ASP A 34 16.05 0.90 16.36
C ASP A 34 15.45 -0.27 17.18
N GLU A 35 15.75 -1.51 16.78
CA GLU A 35 15.15 -2.73 17.33
C GLU A 35 15.32 -2.85 18.84
N ASP A 36 16.51 -2.64 19.36
CA ASP A 36 16.78 -2.81 20.81
C ASP A 36 15.98 -1.80 21.65
N PHE A 37 15.81 -0.57 21.17
CA PHE A 37 14.97 0.42 21.83
C PHE A 37 13.48 0.02 21.80
N LEU A 38 12.99 -0.42 20.66
CA LEU A 38 11.60 -0.85 20.50
C LEU A 38 11.29 -2.09 21.35
N GLU A 39 12.23 -3.03 21.45
CA GLU A 39 12.11 -4.20 22.33
C GLU A 39 12.08 -3.82 23.82
N GLU A 40 12.91 -2.86 24.24
CA GLU A 40 12.89 -2.31 25.60
C GLU A 40 11.53 -1.69 25.93
N VAL A 41 10.99 -0.88 25.02
CA VAL A 41 9.67 -0.24 25.16
C VAL A 41 8.56 -1.28 25.18
N ARG A 42 8.57 -2.24 24.27
CA ARG A 42 7.57 -3.32 24.21
C ARG A 42 7.54 -4.14 25.49
N GLY A 43 8.71 -4.42 26.06
CA GLY A 43 8.83 -5.24 27.28
C GLY A 43 8.56 -4.48 28.57
N GLY A 44 8.80 -3.16 28.61
CA GLY A 44 8.85 -2.39 29.86
C GLY A 44 7.85 -1.25 30.00
N ASP A 45 7.20 -0.78 28.94
CA ASP A 45 6.25 0.33 29.08
C ASP A 45 4.93 -0.12 29.75
N ARG A 46 4.40 0.75 30.61
CA ARG A 46 3.15 0.49 31.36
C ARG A 46 1.90 0.54 30.48
N SER A 47 1.93 1.35 29.43
CA SER A 47 0.80 1.54 28.51
C SER A 47 0.77 0.43 27.44
N SER A 48 -0.36 -0.23 27.29
CA SER A 48 -0.58 -1.20 26.21
C SER A 48 -0.45 -0.52 24.84
N THR A 49 -1.02 0.68 24.67
CA THR A 49 -0.96 1.43 23.41
C THR A 49 0.50 1.68 22.96
N VAL A 50 1.38 2.03 23.90
CA VAL A 50 2.80 2.25 23.61
C VAL A 50 3.50 0.94 23.25
N ARG A 51 3.20 -0.15 23.99
CA ARG A 51 3.75 -1.48 23.67
C ARG A 51 3.28 -2.01 22.31
N ASP A 52 2.01 -1.78 21.99
CA ASP A 52 1.41 -2.20 20.71
C ASP A 52 2.02 -1.43 19.54
N GLU A 53 2.29 -0.13 19.73
CA GLU A 53 2.97 0.69 18.73
C GLU A 53 4.44 0.25 18.53
N ALA A 54 5.17 -0.03 19.62
CA ALA A 54 6.52 -0.58 19.52
C ALA A 54 6.53 -1.94 18.78
N LEU A 55 5.55 -2.81 19.05
CA LEU A 55 5.39 -4.09 18.36
C LEU A 55 5.07 -3.90 16.87
N ARG A 56 4.21 -2.91 16.54
CA ARG A 56 3.90 -2.56 15.15
C ARG A 56 5.17 -2.19 14.39
N LEU A 57 5.99 -1.32 14.95
CA LEU A 57 7.25 -0.89 14.34
C LEU A 57 8.25 -2.04 14.19
N LEU A 58 8.40 -2.89 15.22
CA LEU A 58 9.27 -4.07 15.15
C LEU A 58 8.91 -5.02 13.99
N ARG A 59 7.63 -5.13 13.67
CA ARG A 59 7.15 -5.93 12.53
C ARG A 59 7.38 -5.28 11.17
N MET A 60 7.72 -4.00 11.14
CA MET A 60 8.07 -3.26 9.92
C MET A 60 9.57 -3.29 9.62
N ILE A 61 10.41 -3.78 10.52
CA ILE A 61 11.84 -3.93 10.31
C ILE A 61 12.11 -5.30 9.66
N PRO A 62 12.48 -5.39 8.38
CA PRO A 62 12.62 -6.67 7.67
C PRO A 62 13.59 -7.65 8.32
N GLU A 63 14.63 -7.15 8.98
CA GLU A 63 15.67 -7.94 9.65
C GLU A 63 15.43 -8.12 11.15
N SER A 64 14.25 -7.76 11.68
CA SER A 64 13.97 -7.88 13.11
C SER A 64 13.95 -9.35 13.58
N ARG A 65 14.29 -9.54 14.87
CA ARG A 65 14.18 -10.85 15.53
C ARG A 65 12.77 -11.45 15.43
N ILE A 66 11.75 -10.60 15.45
CA ILE A 66 10.34 -11.02 15.29
C ILE A 66 10.11 -11.59 13.90
N LEU A 67 10.56 -10.91 12.85
CA LEU A 67 10.38 -11.40 11.49
C LEU A 67 11.24 -12.62 11.20
N HIS A 68 12.42 -12.75 11.80
CA HIS A 68 13.20 -13.99 11.74
C HIS A 68 12.43 -15.16 12.34
N LEU A 69 11.82 -15.00 13.51
CA LEU A 69 10.99 -16.03 14.13
C LEU A 69 9.78 -16.40 13.25
N PHE A 70 9.12 -15.39 12.66
CA PHE A 70 8.01 -15.65 11.74
C PHE A 70 8.47 -16.38 10.48
N ALA A 71 9.60 -16.00 9.92
CA ALA A 71 10.19 -16.68 8.74
C ALA A 71 10.48 -18.16 9.02
N GLU A 72 11.14 -18.47 10.15
CA GLU A 72 11.41 -19.84 10.57
C GLU A 72 10.11 -20.64 10.77
N THR A 73 9.13 -20.04 11.43
CA THR A 73 7.83 -20.68 11.66
C THR A 73 7.10 -20.95 10.34
N LEU A 74 7.06 -19.96 9.44
CA LEU A 74 6.43 -20.11 8.13
C LEU A 74 7.15 -21.18 7.28
N LYS A 75 8.48 -21.16 7.21
CA LYS A 75 9.26 -22.18 6.48
C LYS A 75 9.02 -23.60 7.00
N LYS A 76 8.73 -23.75 8.28
CA LYS A 76 8.47 -25.06 8.91
C LYS A 76 7.06 -25.59 8.64
N HIS A 77 6.05 -24.72 8.65
CA HIS A 77 4.64 -25.12 8.65
C HIS A 77 3.91 -24.85 7.35
N LEU A 78 4.47 -24.01 6.46
CA LEU A 78 3.86 -23.62 5.21
C LEU A 78 4.59 -24.25 4.04
N HIS A 79 3.86 -24.94 3.16
CA HIS A 79 4.44 -25.60 2.00
C HIS A 79 3.74 -25.16 0.72
N TYR A 80 4.52 -24.98 -0.32
CA TYR A 80 4.01 -24.68 -1.66
C TYR A 80 4.53 -25.68 -2.69
N ARG A 81 3.61 -26.29 -3.43
CA ARG A 81 3.94 -27.17 -4.55
C ARG A 81 3.26 -26.64 -5.82
N ARG A 82 4.06 -26.38 -6.87
CA ARG A 82 3.58 -25.73 -8.11
C ARG A 82 2.30 -26.35 -8.71
N LEU A 83 2.11 -27.66 -8.58
CA LEU A 83 0.94 -28.37 -9.13
C LEU A 83 -0.18 -28.60 -8.12
N LEU A 84 0.12 -28.62 -6.84
CA LEU A 84 -0.83 -28.94 -5.76
C LEU A 84 -1.26 -27.70 -4.98
N GLY A 85 -0.57 -26.57 -5.18
CA GLY A 85 -0.80 -25.36 -4.42
C GLY A 85 -0.22 -25.40 -3.01
N TRP A 86 -0.87 -24.71 -2.10
CA TRP A 86 -0.46 -24.57 -0.72
C TRP A 86 -0.98 -25.68 0.17
N SER A 87 -0.17 -26.06 1.17
CA SER A 87 -0.60 -26.87 2.29
C SER A 87 0.00 -26.32 3.59
N VAL A 88 -0.72 -26.51 4.69
CA VAL A 88 -0.37 -26.01 6.01
C VAL A 88 -0.31 -27.17 6.97
N ASP A 89 0.82 -27.32 7.68
CA ASP A 89 0.93 -28.24 8.79
C ASP A 89 0.36 -27.59 10.07
N PRO A 90 -0.33 -28.36 10.93
CA PRO A 90 -0.86 -27.83 12.17
C PRO A 90 0.20 -27.16 13.03
N ILE A 91 -0.14 -26.01 13.62
CA ILE A 91 0.73 -25.27 14.53
C ILE A 91 0.03 -25.08 15.88
N ALA A 92 0.76 -25.33 16.95
CA ALA A 92 0.29 -25.08 18.30
C ALA A 92 0.48 -23.58 18.63
N TYR A 93 -0.54 -22.97 19.20
CA TYR A 93 -0.43 -21.62 19.72
C TYR A 93 0.43 -21.58 21.00
N THR A 94 1.25 -20.54 21.14
CA THR A 94 2.17 -20.39 22.25
C THR A 94 2.04 -19.02 22.93
N GLU A 95 2.46 -18.94 24.21
CA GLU A 95 2.55 -17.66 24.91
C GLU A 95 3.54 -16.68 24.25
N GLU A 96 4.51 -17.19 23.49
CA GLU A 96 5.43 -16.37 22.71
C GLU A 96 4.66 -15.69 21.55
N PHE A 97 3.86 -16.42 20.81
CA PHE A 97 3.02 -15.85 19.74
C PHE A 97 2.06 -14.79 20.27
N LYS A 98 1.47 -15.04 21.44
CA LYS A 98 0.62 -14.05 22.12
C LYS A 98 1.36 -12.76 22.44
N LYS A 99 2.56 -12.86 22.99
CA LYS A 99 3.42 -11.69 23.28
C LYS A 99 3.83 -10.94 22.02
N LEU A 100 3.87 -11.62 20.89
CA LEU A 100 4.11 -11.02 19.57
C LEU A 100 2.82 -10.54 18.89
N GLY A 101 1.68 -10.52 19.61
CA GLY A 101 0.41 -10.02 19.11
C GLY A 101 -0.22 -10.90 18.02
N ILE A 102 0.13 -12.18 17.97
CA ILE A 102 -0.55 -13.18 17.17
C ILE A 102 -1.76 -13.67 17.95
N ASN A 103 -2.92 -13.69 17.35
CA ASN A 103 -4.14 -14.21 17.95
C ASN A 103 -4.31 -15.69 17.63
N GLU A 104 -4.90 -16.44 18.56
CA GLU A 104 -5.06 -17.90 18.46
C GLU A 104 -6.23 -18.28 17.53
N VAL A 105 -7.37 -17.63 17.69
CA VAL A 105 -8.64 -18.06 17.09
C VAL A 105 -9.12 -17.10 16.02
N SER A 106 -9.46 -17.62 14.85
CA SER A 106 -10.04 -16.85 13.76
C SER A 106 -11.52 -16.57 14.00
N ASN A 107 -11.93 -15.34 13.69
CA ASN A 107 -13.35 -14.98 13.61
C ASN A 107 -14.00 -15.37 12.27
N ASN A 108 -13.21 -15.85 11.31
CA ASN A 108 -13.70 -16.24 9.98
C ASN A 108 -14.16 -17.69 9.97
N LYS A 109 -15.45 -17.91 9.70
CA LYS A 109 -15.98 -19.24 9.49
C LYS A 109 -15.27 -19.91 8.30
N GLY A 110 -14.67 -21.08 8.53
CA GLY A 110 -13.98 -21.87 7.51
C GLY A 110 -12.48 -21.65 7.41
N GLU A 111 -11.90 -20.81 8.25
CA GLU A 111 -10.45 -20.67 8.44
C GLU A 111 -10.03 -21.47 9.68
N SER A 112 -9.06 -22.38 9.53
CA SER A 112 -8.52 -23.09 10.71
C SER A 112 -7.65 -22.15 11.56
N ASP A 113 -7.53 -22.45 12.86
CA ASP A 113 -6.67 -21.64 13.75
C ASP A 113 -5.22 -21.67 13.29
N SER A 114 -4.74 -22.78 12.75
CA SER A 114 -3.40 -22.87 12.17
C SER A 114 -3.22 -21.94 10.96
N ASP A 115 -4.19 -21.91 10.03
CA ASP A 115 -4.16 -20.99 8.89
C ASP A 115 -4.19 -19.53 9.37
N TYR A 116 -4.98 -19.23 10.40
CA TYR A 116 -5.08 -17.91 10.95
C TYR A 116 -3.78 -17.43 11.61
N ILE A 117 -3.15 -18.28 12.42
CA ILE A 117 -1.86 -17.98 13.05
C ILE A 117 -0.80 -17.69 11.99
N LEU A 118 -0.65 -18.59 11.01
CA LEU A 118 0.35 -18.43 9.94
C LEU A 118 0.04 -17.26 9.03
N ARG A 119 -1.23 -16.97 8.77
CA ARG A 119 -1.63 -15.80 7.99
C ARG A 119 -1.19 -14.48 8.63
N GLN A 120 -1.36 -14.34 9.95
CA GLN A 120 -0.93 -13.13 10.67
C GLN A 120 0.60 -12.93 10.56
N MET A 121 1.38 -14.02 10.60
CA MET A 121 2.83 -13.96 10.39
C MET A 121 3.16 -13.62 8.93
N ALA A 122 2.50 -14.28 7.98
CA ALA A 122 2.72 -14.07 6.55
C ALA A 122 2.45 -12.62 6.09
N GLN A 123 1.49 -11.94 6.71
CA GLN A 123 1.18 -10.54 6.47
C GLN A 123 2.30 -9.56 6.88
N CYS A 124 3.19 -10.00 7.77
CA CYS A 124 4.34 -9.21 8.18
C CYS A 124 5.58 -9.43 7.29
N MET A 125 5.56 -10.40 6.36
CA MET A 125 6.77 -10.80 5.63
C MET A 125 7.02 -9.91 4.39
N PRO A 126 8.26 -9.40 4.20
CA PRO A 126 8.63 -8.63 3.03
C PRO A 126 8.71 -9.51 1.76
N LEU A 127 8.75 -8.88 0.58
CA LEU A 127 8.88 -9.61 -0.70
C LEU A 127 10.15 -10.48 -0.75
N SER A 128 11.24 -10.02 -0.15
CA SER A 128 12.50 -10.78 -0.08
C SER A 128 12.32 -12.17 0.56
N PHE A 129 11.55 -12.27 1.64
CA PHE A 129 11.21 -13.56 2.24
C PHE A 129 10.49 -14.48 1.25
N TRP A 130 9.56 -13.97 0.47
CA TRP A 130 8.82 -14.77 -0.51
C TRP A 130 9.69 -15.21 -1.69
N CYS A 131 10.68 -14.38 -2.07
CA CYS A 131 11.68 -14.77 -3.06
C CYS A 131 12.50 -15.99 -2.57
N GLU A 132 12.97 -15.96 -1.33
CA GLU A 132 13.66 -17.09 -0.71
C GLU A 132 12.77 -18.32 -0.57
N PHE A 133 11.55 -18.14 -0.04
CA PHE A 133 10.59 -19.21 0.19
C PHE A 133 10.25 -19.98 -1.09
N PHE A 134 10.13 -19.28 -2.21
CA PHE A 134 9.82 -19.87 -3.51
C PHE A 134 11.05 -20.22 -4.34
N ASP A 135 12.24 -19.83 -3.92
CA ASP A 135 13.47 -19.90 -4.70
C ASP A 135 13.28 -19.32 -6.12
N CYS A 136 12.91 -18.04 -6.19
CA CYS A 136 12.62 -17.36 -7.45
C CYS A 136 12.82 -15.83 -7.37
N ASP A 137 12.78 -15.19 -8.55
CA ASP A 137 12.87 -13.74 -8.67
C ASP A 137 11.64 -13.01 -8.07
N PRO A 138 11.76 -11.69 -7.77
CA PRO A 138 10.70 -10.91 -7.14
C PRO A 138 9.38 -10.88 -7.94
N GLU A 139 9.45 -10.82 -9.26
CA GLU A 139 8.27 -10.84 -10.11
C GLU A 139 7.51 -12.15 -9.98
N THR A 140 8.22 -13.27 -10.07
CA THR A 140 7.65 -14.60 -9.92
C THR A 140 7.05 -14.79 -8.53
N ALA A 141 7.74 -14.33 -7.47
CA ALA A 141 7.25 -14.39 -6.10
C ALA A 141 5.95 -13.60 -5.93
N ALA A 142 5.93 -12.35 -6.37
CA ALA A 142 4.75 -11.49 -6.31
C ALA A 142 3.54 -12.10 -7.05
N GLN A 143 3.76 -12.67 -8.24
CA GLN A 143 2.73 -13.33 -9.02
C GLN A 143 2.21 -14.62 -8.38
N ARG A 144 3.09 -15.41 -7.74
CA ARG A 144 2.68 -16.63 -7.00
C ARG A 144 1.82 -16.25 -5.79
N MET A 145 2.25 -15.28 -5.01
CA MET A 145 1.49 -14.77 -3.86
C MET A 145 0.10 -14.27 -4.27
N ARG A 146 0.02 -13.59 -5.41
CA ARG A 146 -1.21 -13.05 -5.90
C ARG A 146 -2.17 -14.09 -6.48
N LYS A 147 -1.68 -15.01 -7.33
CA LYS A 147 -2.52 -16.01 -8.03
C LYS A 147 -2.98 -17.15 -7.13
N SER A 148 -2.24 -17.44 -6.11
CA SER A 148 -2.52 -18.55 -5.19
C SER A 148 -2.08 -18.15 -3.80
N PRO A 149 -2.72 -17.16 -3.15
CA PRO A 149 -2.36 -16.79 -1.79
C PRO A 149 -2.62 -17.99 -0.87
N PRO A 150 -1.73 -18.24 0.09
CA PRO A 150 -1.91 -19.33 1.05
C PRO A 150 -3.16 -19.14 1.90
N PHE A 151 -3.62 -17.92 2.01
CA PHE A 151 -4.70 -17.46 2.85
C PHE A 151 -5.60 -16.54 2.03
N SER A 152 -6.79 -16.89 1.93
CA SER A 152 -7.82 -16.57 0.96
C SER A 152 -8.21 -15.10 0.70
N LYS A 153 -7.34 -14.08 0.64
CA LYS A 153 -7.75 -12.75 0.09
C LYS A 153 -6.58 -11.84 -0.26
N HIS A 154 -6.67 -11.18 -1.41
CA HIS A 154 -5.74 -10.16 -1.91
C HIS A 154 -5.52 -8.97 -0.95
N ILE A 155 -6.52 -8.63 -0.15
CA ILE A 155 -6.51 -7.50 0.78
C ILE A 155 -5.28 -7.52 1.71
N TYR A 156 -4.86 -8.70 2.14
CA TYR A 156 -3.72 -8.83 3.04
C TYR A 156 -2.39 -8.53 2.35
N LEU A 157 -2.26 -8.88 1.07
CA LEU A 157 -1.07 -8.56 0.29
C LEU A 157 -0.96 -7.05 0.08
N THR A 158 -2.06 -6.37 -0.19
CA THR A 158 -2.12 -4.92 -0.35
C THR A 158 -1.66 -4.20 0.92
N ASP A 159 -2.19 -4.59 2.08
CA ASP A 159 -1.81 -4.02 3.37
C ASP A 159 -0.31 -4.20 3.65
N THR A 160 0.23 -5.37 3.34
CA THR A 160 1.66 -5.66 3.51
C THR A 160 2.52 -4.77 2.61
N ILE A 161 2.16 -4.65 1.33
CA ILE A 161 2.88 -3.81 0.36
C ILE A 161 2.83 -2.33 0.77
N LEU A 162 1.67 -1.84 1.21
CA LEU A 162 1.50 -0.47 1.71
C LEU A 162 2.31 -0.23 2.98
N GLY A 163 2.33 -1.20 3.90
CA GLY A 163 3.11 -1.11 5.14
C GLY A 163 4.61 -0.98 4.90
N TYR A 164 5.15 -1.73 3.93
CA TYR A 164 6.56 -1.60 3.54
C TYR A 164 6.83 -0.45 2.56
N LYS A 165 5.79 0.19 2.01
CA LYS A 165 5.90 1.17 0.91
C LYS A 165 6.74 0.61 -0.26
N ASP A 166 6.62 -0.70 -0.51
CA ASP A 166 7.44 -1.42 -1.48
C ASP A 166 6.90 -1.20 -2.91
N ARG A 167 7.55 -0.26 -3.60
CA ARG A 167 7.23 0.14 -4.98
C ARG A 167 7.36 -1.00 -5.97
N ASP A 168 8.42 -1.78 -5.86
CA ASP A 168 8.69 -2.85 -6.83
C ASP A 168 7.71 -4.00 -6.65
N TRP A 169 7.38 -4.34 -5.41
CA TRP A 169 6.33 -5.32 -5.14
C TRP A 169 4.97 -4.85 -5.66
N ALA A 170 4.60 -3.59 -5.38
CA ALA A 170 3.37 -2.99 -5.92
C ALA A 170 3.32 -3.10 -7.45
N TYR A 171 4.42 -2.76 -8.14
CA TYR A 171 4.51 -2.86 -9.59
C TYR A 171 4.37 -4.30 -10.09
N HIS A 172 5.08 -5.26 -9.51
CA HIS A 172 4.99 -6.66 -9.90
C HIS A 172 3.58 -7.26 -9.71
N VAL A 173 2.83 -6.78 -8.73
CA VAL A 173 1.43 -7.17 -8.52
C VAL A 173 0.52 -6.56 -9.57
N LEU A 174 0.75 -5.29 -9.95
CA LEU A 174 -0.16 -4.50 -10.77
C LEU A 174 0.05 -4.66 -12.29
N LYS A 175 1.29 -4.89 -12.75
CA LYS A 175 1.67 -4.74 -14.17
C LYS A 175 0.88 -5.61 -15.15
N ASP A 176 0.43 -6.79 -14.73
CA ASP A 176 -0.30 -7.73 -15.58
C ASP A 176 -1.81 -7.71 -15.33
N GLU A 177 -2.29 -6.75 -14.53
CA GLU A 177 -3.68 -6.75 -14.08
C GLU A 177 -4.50 -5.62 -14.67
N ARG A 178 -5.81 -5.84 -14.64
CA ARG A 178 -6.78 -4.78 -14.88
C ARG A 178 -7.01 -4.04 -13.56
N VAL A 179 -6.20 -3.05 -13.29
CA VAL A 179 -6.16 -2.31 -12.03
C VAL A 179 -7.55 -1.82 -11.60
N LEU A 180 -8.35 -1.34 -12.55
CA LEU A 180 -9.69 -0.79 -12.27
C LEU A 180 -10.75 -1.84 -11.86
N GLN A 181 -10.43 -3.12 -11.89
CA GLN A 181 -11.36 -4.19 -11.51
C GLN A 181 -11.19 -4.67 -10.06
N SER A 182 -10.21 -4.11 -9.35
CA SER A 182 -9.92 -4.48 -7.96
C SER A 182 -9.70 -3.22 -7.13
N SER A 183 -10.64 -2.90 -6.25
CA SER A 183 -10.54 -1.77 -5.32
C SER A 183 -9.29 -1.85 -4.45
N ASP A 184 -8.90 -3.05 -4.04
CA ASP A 184 -7.75 -3.28 -3.18
C ASP A 184 -6.44 -2.96 -3.91
N LEU A 185 -6.32 -3.36 -5.18
CA LEU A 185 -5.14 -3.11 -5.99
C LEU A 185 -4.98 -1.63 -6.36
N MET A 186 -6.08 -0.89 -6.50
CA MET A 186 -6.01 0.54 -6.80
C MET A 186 -5.23 1.34 -5.75
N GLN A 187 -5.25 0.90 -4.50
CA GLN A 187 -4.53 1.55 -3.40
C GLN A 187 -3.00 1.49 -3.57
N LEU A 188 -2.47 0.60 -4.40
CA LEU A 188 -1.04 0.47 -4.66
C LEU A 188 -0.52 1.45 -5.72
N VAL A 189 -1.40 2.06 -6.52
CA VAL A 189 -1.00 2.95 -7.64
C VAL A 189 -0.17 4.16 -7.17
N PRO A 190 -0.46 4.82 -6.04
CA PRO A 190 0.36 5.94 -5.55
C PRO A 190 1.82 5.58 -5.26
N LEU A 191 2.12 4.32 -4.94
CA LEU A 191 3.49 3.88 -4.68
C LEU A 191 4.37 3.86 -5.92
N LEU A 192 3.79 3.76 -7.12
CA LEU A 192 4.53 3.54 -8.36
C LEU A 192 5.24 4.80 -8.85
N SER A 193 6.40 4.61 -9.49
CA SER A 193 7.05 5.68 -10.25
C SER A 193 6.23 6.08 -11.48
N VAL A 194 6.57 7.22 -12.09
CA VAL A 194 5.92 7.68 -13.32
C VAL A 194 6.05 6.63 -14.43
N GLU A 195 7.24 6.05 -14.60
CA GLU A 195 7.53 5.04 -15.64
C GLU A 195 6.73 3.74 -15.39
N GLN A 196 6.58 3.33 -14.15
CA GLN A 196 5.80 2.15 -13.78
C GLN A 196 4.30 2.38 -14.01
N ARG A 197 3.78 3.57 -13.69
CA ARG A 197 2.37 3.95 -13.96
C ARG A 197 2.05 3.92 -15.45
N GLU A 198 2.99 4.33 -16.32
CA GLU A 198 2.83 4.27 -17.78
C GLU A 198 2.62 2.84 -18.32
N GLN A 199 3.00 1.82 -17.58
CA GLN A 199 2.85 0.42 -17.97
C GLN A 199 1.55 -0.22 -17.49
N LEU A 200 0.77 0.47 -16.64
CA LEU A 200 -0.47 -0.08 -16.11
C LEU A 200 -1.56 -0.27 -17.17
N ASN A 201 -2.36 -1.29 -16.97
CA ASN A 201 -3.58 -1.54 -17.73
C ASN A 201 -4.78 -0.91 -17.04
N LEU A 202 -5.14 0.32 -17.43
CA LEU A 202 -6.29 1.07 -16.93
C LEU A 202 -7.55 0.80 -17.78
N SER A 203 -7.78 -0.42 -18.21
CA SER A 203 -8.97 -0.78 -19.01
C SER A 203 -10.14 -1.15 -18.10
N GLY A 204 -11.32 -0.60 -18.41
CA GLY A 204 -12.56 -0.89 -17.70
C GLY A 204 -13.16 0.33 -17.00
N LYS A 205 -14.26 0.11 -16.28
CA LYS A 205 -14.87 1.11 -15.39
C LYS A 205 -14.24 0.99 -14.00
N ALA A 206 -13.97 2.13 -13.39
CA ALA A 206 -13.59 2.16 -11.97
C ALA A 206 -14.74 1.67 -11.08
N ASP A 207 -14.40 1.18 -9.89
CA ASP A 207 -15.38 0.92 -8.83
C ASP A 207 -16.16 2.20 -8.52
N ARG A 208 -17.44 2.06 -8.10
CA ARG A 208 -18.32 3.18 -7.75
C ARG A 208 -17.78 4.02 -6.59
N ASN A 209 -16.95 3.42 -5.74
CA ASN A 209 -16.35 4.06 -4.59
C ASN A 209 -14.95 4.63 -4.89
N PHE A 210 -14.51 4.61 -6.14
CA PHE A 210 -13.23 5.15 -6.53
C PHE A 210 -13.26 6.68 -6.59
N TYR A 211 -12.33 7.31 -5.90
CA TYR A 211 -12.07 8.74 -5.98
C TYR A 211 -10.65 8.97 -6.49
N ILE A 212 -10.48 9.82 -7.51
CA ILE A 212 -9.17 10.07 -8.13
C ILE A 212 -8.12 10.60 -7.14
N SER A 213 -8.54 11.26 -6.08
CA SER A 213 -7.65 11.70 -5.00
C SER A 213 -6.91 10.56 -4.30
N GLN A 214 -7.41 9.34 -4.37
CA GLN A 214 -6.72 8.14 -3.86
C GLN A 214 -5.43 7.83 -4.64
N TRP A 215 -5.27 8.40 -5.84
CA TRP A 215 -4.08 8.20 -6.68
C TRP A 215 -3.11 9.39 -6.64
N PHE A 216 -3.40 10.40 -5.85
CA PHE A 216 -2.50 11.51 -5.65
C PHE A 216 -1.37 11.08 -4.71
N ASP A 217 -0.13 11.30 -5.15
CA ASP A 217 1.06 11.12 -4.34
C ASP A 217 1.40 12.39 -3.55
N GLU A 218 2.26 12.24 -2.55
CA GLU A 218 2.68 13.35 -1.70
C GLU A 218 3.55 14.36 -2.44
N ASP A 219 4.22 13.93 -3.52
CA ASP A 219 5.20 14.73 -4.26
C ASP A 219 4.58 15.60 -5.36
N ASP A 220 3.26 15.54 -5.59
CA ASP A 220 2.55 16.24 -6.68
C ASP A 220 3.19 16.05 -8.07
N SER A 221 3.86 14.92 -8.27
CA SER A 221 4.61 14.67 -9.51
C SER A 221 3.73 14.62 -10.74
N GLU A 222 4.20 15.20 -11.85
CA GLU A 222 3.50 15.14 -13.13
C GLU A 222 3.45 13.69 -13.65
N TRP A 223 2.26 13.26 -14.05
CA TRP A 223 2.05 11.93 -14.61
C TRP A 223 2.52 11.84 -16.07
N GLY A 224 2.83 10.63 -16.53
CA GLY A 224 3.09 10.38 -17.94
C GLY A 224 1.83 10.49 -18.81
N GLU A 225 1.99 10.67 -20.11
CA GLU A 225 0.86 10.88 -21.04
C GLU A 225 -0.08 9.69 -21.15
N LYS A 226 0.46 8.47 -21.22
CA LYS A 226 -0.35 7.26 -21.40
C LYS A 226 -1.21 7.00 -20.15
N PHE A 227 -0.60 7.14 -18.96
CA PHE A 227 -1.32 7.01 -17.69
C PHE A 227 -2.41 8.09 -17.58
N SER A 228 -2.07 9.35 -17.85
CA SER A 228 -3.01 10.48 -17.86
C SER A 228 -4.21 10.24 -18.78
N ARG A 229 -3.97 9.75 -20.01
CA ARG A 229 -5.04 9.40 -20.95
C ARG A 229 -5.92 8.27 -20.40
N GLY A 230 -5.33 7.27 -19.79
CA GLY A 230 -6.05 6.17 -19.15
C GLY A 230 -6.96 6.65 -18.03
N VAL A 231 -6.42 7.48 -17.13
CA VAL A 231 -7.17 8.09 -16.02
C VAL A 231 -8.33 8.95 -16.52
N LEU A 232 -8.08 9.82 -17.49
CA LEU A 232 -9.13 10.67 -18.06
C LEU A 232 -10.23 9.84 -18.73
N LYS A 233 -9.87 8.81 -19.51
CA LYS A 233 -10.87 7.89 -20.09
C LYS A 233 -11.73 7.25 -19.02
N MET A 234 -11.13 6.81 -17.93
CA MET A 234 -11.84 6.21 -16.79
C MET A 234 -12.83 7.21 -16.18
N ILE A 235 -12.39 8.44 -15.89
CA ILE A 235 -13.24 9.49 -15.31
C ILE A 235 -14.44 9.76 -16.23
N TYR A 236 -14.21 9.93 -17.51
CA TYR A 236 -15.28 10.18 -18.49
C TYR A 236 -16.16 8.95 -18.76
N ALA A 237 -15.75 7.75 -18.38
CA ALA A 237 -16.59 6.55 -18.46
C ALA A 237 -17.51 6.36 -17.26
N MET A 238 -17.32 7.13 -16.18
CA MET A 238 -18.20 7.12 -15.00
C MET A 238 -19.56 7.73 -15.35
N ASP A 239 -20.62 7.30 -14.66
CA ASP A 239 -21.97 7.83 -14.87
C ASP A 239 -22.09 9.28 -14.38
N TYR A 240 -21.29 9.66 -13.37
CA TYR A 240 -21.21 11.00 -12.81
C TYR A 240 -19.75 11.39 -12.65
N CYS A 241 -19.41 12.63 -13.03
CA CYS A 241 -18.11 13.22 -12.87
C CYS A 241 -18.24 14.48 -12.00
N TYR A 242 -18.30 14.29 -10.69
CA TYR A 242 -18.37 15.40 -9.76
C TYR A 242 -17.11 15.45 -8.91
N TYR A 243 -16.25 16.42 -9.22
CA TYR A 243 -15.06 16.72 -8.43
C TYR A 243 -15.11 18.16 -7.97
N ASP A 244 -14.79 18.37 -6.70
CA ASP A 244 -14.65 19.70 -6.15
C ASP A 244 -13.45 20.45 -6.76
N ARG A 245 -13.40 21.75 -6.49
CA ARG A 245 -12.34 22.60 -7.04
C ARG A 245 -10.93 22.15 -6.61
N PRO A 246 -10.64 21.86 -5.31
CA PRO A 246 -9.33 21.36 -4.89
C PRO A 246 -8.90 20.09 -5.62
N THR A 247 -9.79 19.14 -5.81
CA THR A 247 -9.50 17.89 -6.55
C THR A 247 -9.17 18.16 -8.01
N CYS A 248 -9.90 19.07 -8.69
CA CYS A 248 -9.58 19.48 -10.06
C CYS A 248 -8.22 20.18 -10.17
N GLU A 249 -7.89 21.03 -9.22
CA GLU A 249 -6.60 21.73 -9.16
C GLU A 249 -5.45 20.74 -8.94
N ALA A 250 -5.58 19.82 -7.99
CA ALA A 250 -4.60 18.78 -7.74
C ALA A 250 -4.43 17.82 -8.93
N LEU A 251 -5.51 17.49 -9.64
CA LEU A 251 -5.45 16.70 -10.86
C LEU A 251 -4.72 17.44 -11.99
N ALA A 252 -5.02 18.74 -12.18
CA ALA A 252 -4.37 19.56 -13.22
C ALA A 252 -2.87 19.72 -12.98
N LEU A 253 -2.40 19.78 -11.73
CA LEU A 253 -0.99 19.79 -11.40
C LEU A 253 -0.28 18.52 -11.90
N ARG A 254 -0.94 17.37 -11.77
CA ARG A 254 -0.39 16.05 -12.16
C ARG A 254 -0.52 15.73 -13.65
N LEU A 255 -1.49 16.30 -14.33
CA LEU A 255 -1.66 16.09 -15.77
C LEU A 255 -0.65 16.91 -16.58
N PRO A 256 0.02 16.34 -17.61
CA PRO A 256 0.79 17.12 -18.58
C PRO A 256 -0.07 18.21 -19.25
N ALA A 257 0.51 19.38 -19.51
CA ALA A 257 -0.20 20.47 -20.20
C ALA A 257 -0.69 20.06 -21.61
N SER A 258 -0.04 19.08 -22.24
CA SER A 258 -0.45 18.46 -23.52
C SER A 258 -1.83 17.77 -23.45
N MET A 259 -2.37 17.50 -22.27
CA MET A 259 -3.70 16.90 -22.11
C MET A 259 -4.86 17.85 -22.40
N TYR A 260 -4.62 19.16 -22.59
CA TYR A 260 -5.65 20.15 -22.87
C TYR A 260 -6.57 19.76 -24.03
N ASP A 261 -6.00 19.44 -25.20
CA ASP A 261 -6.76 19.06 -26.39
C ASP A 261 -7.48 17.72 -26.21
N TYR A 262 -6.87 16.81 -25.49
CA TYR A 262 -7.47 15.51 -25.20
C TYR A 262 -8.69 15.62 -24.27
N VAL A 263 -8.64 16.47 -23.25
CA VAL A 263 -9.79 16.77 -22.37
C VAL A 263 -10.94 17.36 -23.20
N SER A 264 -10.65 18.26 -24.15
CA SER A 264 -11.65 18.82 -25.07
C SER A 264 -12.39 17.74 -25.86
N THR A 265 -11.62 16.79 -26.40
CA THR A 265 -12.18 15.68 -27.19
C THR A 265 -13.10 14.78 -26.35
N LEU A 266 -12.69 14.48 -25.12
CA LEU A 266 -13.50 13.67 -24.21
C LEU A 266 -14.77 14.42 -23.76
N GLY A 267 -14.66 15.71 -23.47
CA GLY A 267 -15.79 16.57 -23.09
C GLY A 267 -16.86 16.62 -24.18
N ALA A 268 -16.47 16.80 -25.42
CA ALA A 268 -17.40 16.81 -26.57
C ALA A 268 -18.22 15.52 -26.69
N SER A 269 -17.66 14.37 -26.32
CA SER A 269 -18.37 13.09 -26.32
C SER A 269 -19.42 12.93 -25.20
N ARG A 270 -19.47 13.85 -24.24
CA ARG A 270 -20.31 13.83 -23.03
C ARG A 270 -21.12 15.12 -22.82
N GLU A 271 -21.34 15.91 -23.87
CA GLU A 271 -22.04 17.23 -23.80
C GLU A 271 -23.43 17.17 -23.14
N SER A 272 -24.09 16.02 -23.15
CA SER A 272 -25.40 15.85 -22.52
C SER A 272 -25.36 15.72 -20.98
N SER A 273 -24.18 15.57 -20.40
CA SER A 273 -23.99 15.43 -18.94
C SER A 273 -23.48 16.73 -18.33
N ALA A 274 -24.31 17.43 -17.56
CA ALA A 274 -23.93 18.67 -16.91
C ALA A 274 -22.66 18.54 -16.01
N SER A 275 -22.54 17.41 -15.29
CA SER A 275 -21.38 17.18 -14.43
C SER A 275 -20.07 16.99 -15.22
N HIS A 276 -20.12 16.30 -16.35
CA HIS A 276 -18.96 16.14 -17.22
C HIS A 276 -18.57 17.44 -17.91
N TRP A 277 -19.57 18.22 -18.30
CA TRP A 277 -19.32 19.54 -18.91
C TRP A 277 -18.62 20.49 -17.92
N GLU A 278 -19.13 20.62 -16.70
CA GLU A 278 -18.54 21.47 -15.68
C GLU A 278 -17.09 21.06 -15.34
N PHE A 279 -16.85 19.75 -15.17
CA PHE A 279 -15.52 19.19 -14.96
C PHE A 279 -14.58 19.51 -16.13
N THR A 280 -15.05 19.30 -17.38
CA THR A 280 -14.28 19.57 -18.58
C THR A 280 -13.84 21.02 -18.67
N VAL A 281 -14.77 21.98 -18.51
CA VAL A 281 -14.47 23.41 -18.59
C VAL A 281 -13.46 23.82 -17.53
N ARG A 282 -13.64 23.34 -16.29
CA ARG A 282 -12.73 23.66 -15.19
C ARG A 282 -11.32 23.10 -15.44
N LEU A 283 -11.23 21.84 -15.85
CA LEU A 283 -9.95 21.19 -16.10
C LEU A 283 -9.20 21.82 -17.28
N GLN A 284 -9.92 22.20 -18.35
CA GLN A 284 -9.36 22.92 -19.49
C GLN A 284 -8.78 24.28 -19.08
N GLN A 285 -9.50 25.06 -18.28
CA GLN A 285 -9.01 26.34 -17.77
C GLN A 285 -7.70 26.18 -17.01
N LEU A 286 -7.62 25.19 -16.12
CA LEU A 286 -6.41 24.92 -15.33
C LEU A 286 -5.24 24.46 -16.21
N LEU A 287 -5.49 23.57 -17.17
CA LEU A 287 -4.44 23.10 -18.09
C LEU A 287 -3.95 24.21 -19.04
N LEU A 288 -4.85 25.11 -19.47
CA LEU A 288 -4.45 26.28 -20.25
C LEU A 288 -3.53 27.21 -19.45
N MET A 289 -3.91 27.53 -18.20
CA MET A 289 -3.05 28.31 -17.29
C MET A 289 -1.69 27.64 -17.09
N LYS A 290 -1.66 26.33 -16.85
CA LYS A 290 -0.40 25.55 -16.74
C LYS A 290 0.44 25.70 -18.01
N LYS A 291 -0.16 25.59 -19.19
CA LYS A 291 0.52 25.74 -20.49
C LYS A 291 1.13 27.15 -20.67
N GLU A 292 0.37 28.18 -20.32
CA GLU A 292 0.85 29.56 -20.40
C GLU A 292 2.00 29.83 -19.42
N ILE A 293 1.93 29.30 -18.21
CA ILE A 293 3.03 29.41 -17.23
C ILE A 293 4.30 28.74 -17.77
N ILE A 294 4.21 27.51 -18.28
CA ILE A 294 5.37 26.78 -18.83
C ILE A 294 5.99 27.51 -20.02
N GLN A 295 5.19 28.22 -20.84
CA GLN A 295 5.69 28.99 -22.00
C GLN A 295 6.33 30.33 -21.61
N ALA A 296 6.03 30.85 -20.43
CA ALA A 296 6.51 32.13 -19.94
C ALA A 296 7.91 32.03 -19.27
N PHE A 297 8.35 30.82 -18.95
CA PHE A 297 9.64 30.51 -18.32
C PHE A 297 10.49 29.56 -19.19
#